data_93e8e74bf2eb23f01e38ee06fad6a024
#
_entry.id   93e8e74bf2eb23f01e38ee06fad6a024
#
_cell.length_a   1.000
_cell.length_b   1.000
_cell.length_c   1.000
_cell.angle_alpha   90.00
_cell.angle_beta   90.00
_cell.angle_gamma   90.00
#
_symmetry.space_group_name_H-M   'P 1'
#
loop_
_entity.id
_entity.type
_entity.pdbx_description
1 polymer ?
#
loop_
_entity_poly.entity_id
_entity_poly.type
_entity_poly.pdbx_seq_one_letter_code
_entity_poly.pdbx_strand_id
1 'polypeptide(L)'
;MNRNIKKIVSYYKRKTGTADPFAIADQLGILYQICDLQFEGCYMFLKNHRYIFINQNLPEHEQRLVMAHELGHALLHRKENCYFIRNQTLLLNSKKEIEANKFAMELLLPDSFLEEYRDFTIDQISRMTGYYPKLIQLRVGN
;
A
#
# COMPACT_ATOMS: atom_id res chain seq x y z
N MET A 1 -8.86 19.41 2.52
CA MET A 1 -8.17 19.38 1.22
C MET A 1 -7.58 18.01 0.96
N ASN A 2 -7.76 17.50 -0.25
CA ASN A 2 -7.25 16.17 -0.58
C ASN A 2 -5.76 16.23 -0.93
N ARG A 3 -5.02 15.21 -0.49
CA ARG A 3 -3.61 15.08 -0.84
C ARG A 3 -3.47 14.59 -2.28
N ASN A 4 -2.43 15.05 -2.95
CA ASN A 4 -2.08 14.53 -4.26
C ASN A 4 -1.19 13.30 -4.09
N ILE A 5 -1.82 12.15 -3.97
CA ILE A 5 -1.14 10.89 -3.67
C ILE A 5 -0.15 10.52 -4.79
N LYS A 6 -0.54 10.74 -6.05
CA LYS A 6 0.33 10.45 -7.19
C LYS A 6 1.66 11.20 -7.09
N LYS A 7 1.62 12.48 -6.74
CA LYS A 7 2.85 13.27 -6.57
C LYS A 7 3.69 12.78 -5.40
N ILE A 8 3.03 12.36 -4.32
CA ILE A 8 3.73 11.84 -3.14
C ILE A 8 4.46 10.55 -3.49
N VAL A 9 3.79 9.61 -4.17
CA VAL A 9 4.41 8.37 -4.61
C VAL A 9 5.59 8.66 -5.54
N SER A 10 5.41 9.55 -6.52
CA SER A 10 6.49 9.93 -7.44
C SER A 10 7.69 10.50 -6.69
N TYR A 11 7.44 11.33 -5.68
CA TYR A 11 8.50 11.90 -4.86
C TYR A 11 9.34 10.81 -4.19
N TYR A 12 8.69 9.84 -3.54
CA TYR A 12 9.41 8.78 -2.83
C TYR A 12 10.10 7.82 -3.77
N LYS A 13 9.54 7.54 -4.94
CA LYS A 13 10.19 6.72 -5.96
C LYS A 13 11.49 7.39 -6.43
N ARG A 14 11.46 8.69 -6.68
CA ARG A 14 12.67 9.43 -7.08
C ARG A 14 13.69 9.48 -5.95
N LYS A 15 13.24 9.79 -4.74
CA LYS A 15 14.13 9.91 -3.58
C LYS A 15 14.88 8.63 -3.27
N THR A 16 14.19 7.49 -3.41
CA THR A 16 14.76 6.19 -3.04
C THR A 16 15.28 5.40 -4.24
N GLY A 17 14.92 5.79 -5.45
CA GLY A 17 15.34 5.11 -6.68
C GLY A 17 14.68 3.76 -6.90
N THR A 18 13.56 3.48 -6.24
CA THR A 18 12.88 2.19 -6.34
C THR A 18 11.38 2.36 -6.17
N ALA A 19 10.61 1.39 -6.68
CA ALA A 19 9.17 1.28 -6.44
C ALA A 19 8.84 0.11 -5.52
N ASP A 20 9.85 -0.61 -5.03
CA ASP A 20 9.66 -1.71 -4.09
C ASP A 20 9.35 -1.16 -2.70
N PRO A 21 8.16 -1.45 -2.13
CA PRO A 21 7.79 -0.88 -0.83
C PRO A 21 8.75 -1.29 0.30
N PHE A 22 9.31 -2.49 0.24
CA PHE A 22 10.29 -2.93 1.24
C PHE A 22 11.58 -2.13 1.15
N ALA A 23 12.08 -1.92 -0.06
CA ALA A 23 13.31 -1.15 -0.28
C ALA A 23 13.10 0.33 0.09
N ILE A 24 11.93 0.88 -0.20
CA ILE A 24 11.61 2.25 0.20
C ILE A 24 11.65 2.38 1.72
N ALA A 25 11.04 1.44 2.44
CA ALA A 25 11.05 1.45 3.90
C ALA A 25 12.47 1.38 4.44
N ASP A 26 13.30 0.50 3.89
CA ASP A 26 14.70 0.38 4.31
C ASP A 26 15.43 1.71 4.19
N GLN A 27 15.29 2.39 3.06
CA GLN A 27 15.98 3.65 2.84
C GLN A 27 15.48 4.80 3.71
N LEU A 28 14.22 4.74 4.12
CA LEU A 28 13.64 5.80 4.95
C LEU A 28 13.74 5.50 6.45
N GLY A 29 14.38 4.40 6.82
CA GLY A 29 14.54 4.04 8.23
C GLY A 29 13.24 3.56 8.87
N ILE A 30 12.30 3.07 8.08
CA ILE A 30 11.08 2.46 8.59
C ILE A 30 11.37 0.98 8.80
N LEU A 31 11.23 0.53 10.04
CA LEU A 31 11.53 -0.84 10.40
C LEU A 31 10.35 -1.74 10.06
N TYR A 32 10.62 -2.94 9.52
CA TYR A 32 9.54 -3.89 9.27
C TYR A 32 9.97 -5.30 9.61
N GLN A 33 8.98 -6.13 9.92
CA GLN A 33 9.20 -7.54 10.23
C GLN A 33 8.05 -8.37 9.66
N ILE A 34 8.41 -9.47 9.01
CA ILE A 34 7.44 -10.46 8.55
C ILE A 34 7.39 -11.54 9.61
N CYS A 35 6.23 -11.74 10.22
CA CYS A 35 6.08 -12.62 11.38
C CYS A 35 4.69 -13.21 11.44
N ASP A 36 4.46 -14.09 12.42
CA ASP A 36 3.16 -14.72 12.61
C ASP A 36 2.20 -13.74 13.28
N LEU A 37 1.10 -13.40 12.60
CA LEU A 37 0.08 -12.47 13.07
C LEU A 37 -1.30 -13.09 12.90
N GLN A 38 -2.28 -12.60 13.68
CA GLN A 38 -3.69 -13.00 13.53
C GLN A 38 -4.45 -12.12 12.56
N PHE A 39 -3.80 -11.10 11.99
CA PHE A 39 -4.35 -10.19 10.98
C PHE A 39 -3.29 -9.98 9.91
N GLU A 40 -3.62 -9.27 8.83
CA GLU A 40 -2.73 -9.16 7.68
C GLU A 40 -1.47 -8.33 7.96
N GLY A 41 -1.60 -7.27 8.74
CA GLY A 41 -0.46 -6.45 9.11
C GLY A 41 -0.86 -5.26 9.96
N CYS A 42 0.14 -4.46 10.34
CA CYS A 42 -0.14 -3.24 11.08
C CYS A 42 1.01 -2.25 10.94
N TYR A 43 0.68 -1.00 11.20
CA TYR A 43 1.65 0.08 11.31
C TYR A 43 1.59 0.63 12.73
N MET A 44 2.74 0.84 13.35
CA MET A 44 2.84 1.39 14.70
C MET A 44 3.89 2.48 14.76
N PHE A 45 3.55 3.56 15.47
CA PHE A 45 4.48 4.63 15.76
C PHE A 45 4.75 4.62 17.26
N LEU A 46 5.98 4.28 17.65
CA LEU A 46 6.38 4.13 19.05
C LEU A 46 7.74 4.76 19.27
N LYS A 47 7.86 5.57 20.33
CA LYS A 47 9.13 6.20 20.71
C LYS A 47 9.85 6.85 19.53
N ASN A 48 9.08 7.56 18.73
CA ASN A 48 9.55 8.30 17.56
C ASN A 48 10.10 7.40 16.44
N HIS A 49 9.78 6.11 16.44
CA HIS A 49 10.13 5.17 15.38
C HIS A 49 8.89 4.61 14.70
N ARG A 50 9.03 4.28 13.43
CA ARG A 50 7.95 3.70 12.63
C ARG A 50 8.21 2.22 12.41
N TYR A 51 7.19 1.40 12.70
CA TYR A 51 7.27 -0.06 12.59
C TYR A 51 6.12 -0.58 11.74
N ILE A 52 6.44 -1.53 10.86
CA ILE A 52 5.44 -2.23 10.06
C ILE A 52 5.60 -3.73 10.33
N PHE A 53 4.47 -4.41 10.58
CA PHE A 53 4.47 -5.87 10.77
C PHE A 53 3.56 -6.48 9.71
N ILE A 54 4.01 -7.57 9.11
CA ILE A 54 3.31 -8.24 8.01
C ILE A 54 3.19 -9.72 8.33
N ASN A 55 1.98 -10.27 8.11
CA ASN A 55 1.72 -11.68 8.37
C ASN A 55 2.48 -12.57 7.38
N GLN A 56 3.35 -13.43 7.92
CA GLN A 56 4.16 -14.34 7.14
C GLN A 56 3.35 -15.38 6.37
N ASN A 57 2.11 -15.61 6.77
CA ASN A 57 1.25 -16.63 6.16
C ASN A 57 0.55 -16.16 4.88
N LEU A 58 0.69 -14.88 4.53
CA LEU A 58 0.12 -14.35 3.30
C LEU A 58 0.97 -14.74 2.10
N PRO A 59 0.34 -14.98 0.93
CA PRO A 59 1.09 -15.09 -0.33
C PRO A 59 1.93 -13.83 -0.59
N GLU A 60 2.97 -13.97 -1.38
CA GLU A 60 3.92 -12.89 -1.61
C GLU A 60 3.25 -11.61 -2.13
N HIS A 61 2.33 -11.74 -3.09
CA HIS A 61 1.67 -10.55 -3.64
C HIS A 61 0.81 -9.83 -2.61
N GLU A 62 0.23 -10.57 -1.65
CA GLU A 62 -0.55 -9.96 -0.57
C GLU A 62 0.37 -9.33 0.48
N GLN A 63 1.53 -9.93 0.76
CA GLN A 63 2.52 -9.30 1.63
C GLN A 63 2.96 -7.95 1.05
N ARG A 64 3.17 -7.91 -0.26
CA ARG A 64 3.55 -6.67 -0.95
C ARG A 64 2.43 -5.62 -0.87
N LEU A 65 1.19 -6.04 -1.05
CA LEU A 65 0.04 -5.15 -0.93
C LEU A 65 -0.06 -4.56 0.48
N VAL A 66 0.04 -5.41 1.50
CA VAL A 66 -0.04 -4.97 2.90
C VAL A 66 1.12 -4.03 3.21
N MET A 67 2.34 -4.37 2.76
CA MET A 67 3.49 -3.49 2.97
C MET A 67 3.29 -2.12 2.33
N ALA A 68 2.82 -2.08 1.09
CA ALA A 68 2.57 -0.80 0.40
C ALA A 68 1.50 0.03 1.11
N HIS A 69 0.44 -0.61 1.59
CA HIS A 69 -0.63 0.04 2.34
C HIS A 69 -0.11 0.63 3.66
N GLU A 70 0.62 -0.18 4.43
CA GLU A 70 1.16 0.28 5.72
C GLU A 70 2.24 1.34 5.52
N LEU A 71 3.03 1.23 4.45
CA LEU A 71 3.97 2.28 4.09
C LEU A 71 3.24 3.59 3.82
N GLY A 72 2.07 3.53 3.17
CA GLY A 72 1.22 4.69 2.97
C GLY A 72 0.85 5.36 4.29
N HIS A 73 0.45 4.58 5.29
CA HIS A 73 0.19 5.13 6.63
C HIS A 73 1.45 5.73 7.25
N ALA A 74 2.58 5.06 7.13
CA ALA A 74 3.83 5.55 7.71
C ALA A 74 4.24 6.90 7.13
N LEU A 75 3.93 7.15 5.86
CA LEU A 75 4.34 8.37 5.16
C LEU A 75 3.26 9.47 5.20
N LEU A 76 1.99 9.09 5.29
CA LEU A 76 0.87 10.05 5.27
C LEU A 76 0.25 10.28 6.65
N HIS A 77 0.28 9.27 7.52
CA HIS A 77 -0.38 9.30 8.82
C HIS A 77 0.58 8.83 9.91
N ARG A 78 1.74 9.43 9.95
CA ARG A 78 2.91 8.96 10.72
C ARG A 78 2.60 8.58 12.17
N LYS A 79 1.79 9.36 12.87
CA LYS A 79 1.56 9.18 14.31
C LYS A 79 0.36 8.32 14.65
N GLU A 80 -0.29 7.73 13.66
CA GLU A 80 -1.53 6.99 13.87
C GLU A 80 -1.33 5.50 13.65
N ASN A 81 -1.49 4.72 14.71
CA ASN A 81 -1.41 3.27 14.63
C ASN A 81 -2.61 2.71 13.87
N CYS A 82 -2.39 1.66 13.08
CA CYS A 82 -3.46 1.03 12.34
C CYS A 82 -3.22 -0.47 12.16
N TYR A 83 -4.31 -1.22 11.93
CA TYR A 83 -4.26 -2.65 11.68
C TYR A 83 -4.94 -2.94 10.34
N PHE A 84 -4.27 -3.75 9.51
CA PHE A 84 -4.86 -4.23 8.26
C PHE A 84 -5.61 -5.52 8.57
N ILE A 85 -6.93 -5.42 8.62
CA ILE A 85 -7.82 -6.57 8.81
C ILE A 85 -8.61 -6.70 7.51
N ARG A 86 -8.35 -7.78 6.78
CA ARG A 86 -8.74 -7.97 5.36
C ARG A 86 -10.07 -7.28 4.97
N ASN A 87 -11.18 -7.80 5.46
CA ASN A 87 -12.47 -7.29 5.00
C ASN A 87 -12.80 -5.90 5.57
N GLN A 88 -12.35 -5.61 6.77
CA GLN A 88 -12.63 -4.33 7.40
C GLN A 88 -11.84 -3.20 6.76
N THR A 89 -10.53 -3.39 6.59
CA THR A 89 -9.66 -2.36 6.03
C THR A 89 -10.03 -2.02 4.59
N LEU A 90 -10.31 -3.04 3.77
CA LEU A 90 -10.64 -2.83 2.36
C LEU A 90 -12.03 -2.23 2.15
N LEU A 91 -12.94 -2.41 3.10
CA LEU A 91 -14.30 -1.89 3.03
C LEU A 91 -14.49 -0.56 3.76
N LEU A 92 -13.48 -0.13 4.54
CA LEU A 92 -13.57 1.12 5.27
C LEU A 92 -13.58 2.32 4.33
N ASN A 93 -14.45 3.27 4.64
CA ASN A 93 -14.58 4.51 3.88
C ASN A 93 -13.87 5.67 4.57
N SER A 94 -13.05 5.41 5.59
CA SER A 94 -12.31 6.47 6.24
C SER A 94 -11.31 7.11 5.27
N LYS A 95 -11.14 8.40 5.38
CA LYS A 95 -10.20 9.13 4.51
C LYS A 95 -8.79 8.55 4.59
N LYS A 96 -8.35 8.17 5.79
CA LYS A 96 -7.00 7.63 6.00
C LYS A 96 -6.80 6.30 5.29
N GLU A 97 -7.78 5.39 5.37
CA GLU A 97 -7.67 4.10 4.71
C GLU A 97 -7.74 4.24 3.20
N ILE A 98 -8.58 5.15 2.70
CA ILE A 98 -8.63 5.45 1.27
C ILE A 98 -7.30 6.01 0.79
N GLU A 99 -6.70 6.94 1.53
CA GLU A 99 -5.39 7.50 1.16
C GLU A 99 -4.30 6.43 1.14
N ALA A 100 -4.27 5.55 2.15
CA ALA A 100 -3.29 4.46 2.20
C ALA A 100 -3.49 3.48 1.04
N ASN A 101 -4.74 3.16 0.70
CA ASN A 101 -5.04 2.30 -0.44
C ASN A 101 -4.64 2.96 -1.76
N LYS A 102 -4.89 4.25 -1.91
CA LYS A 102 -4.45 4.99 -3.11
C LYS A 102 -2.93 4.99 -3.22
N PHE A 103 -2.24 5.21 -2.12
CA PHE A 103 -0.78 5.15 -2.08
C PHE A 103 -0.28 3.79 -2.57
N ALA A 104 -0.84 2.71 -2.01
CA ALA A 104 -0.45 1.36 -2.37
C ALA A 104 -0.66 1.10 -3.86
N MET A 105 -1.83 1.48 -4.40
CA MET A 105 -2.14 1.22 -5.79
C MET A 105 -1.31 2.07 -6.75
N GLU A 106 -1.04 3.32 -6.41
CA GLU A 106 -0.14 4.15 -7.22
C GLU A 106 1.27 3.56 -7.27
N LEU A 107 1.73 3.02 -6.15
CA LEU A 107 3.06 2.43 -6.07
C LEU A 107 3.15 1.10 -6.82
N LEU A 108 2.17 0.22 -6.64
CA LEU A 108 2.21 -1.15 -7.18
C LEU A 108 1.74 -1.24 -8.63
N LEU A 109 0.90 -0.30 -9.08
CA LEU A 109 0.38 -0.26 -10.44
C LEU A 109 0.72 1.09 -11.06
N PRO A 110 1.95 1.28 -11.55
CA PRO A 110 2.36 2.56 -12.14
C PRO A 110 1.63 2.84 -13.46
N ASP A 111 1.71 4.08 -13.92
CA ASP A 111 1.07 4.49 -15.17
C ASP A 111 1.48 3.61 -16.35
N SER A 112 2.75 3.18 -16.40
CA SER A 112 3.23 2.30 -17.47
C SER A 112 2.50 0.97 -17.51
N PHE A 113 2.18 0.42 -16.33
CA PHE A 113 1.39 -0.81 -16.23
C PHE A 113 -0.01 -0.59 -16.79
N LEU A 114 -0.67 0.50 -16.37
CA LEU A 114 -2.02 0.81 -16.83
C LEU A 114 -2.07 1.04 -18.33
N GLU A 115 -1.06 1.70 -18.89
CA GLU A 115 -0.96 1.92 -20.32
C GLU A 115 -0.83 0.60 -21.09
N GLU A 116 -0.01 -0.31 -20.59
CA GLU A 116 0.19 -1.62 -21.20
C GLU A 116 -1.09 -2.45 -21.22
N TYR A 117 -1.88 -2.37 -20.15
CA TYR A 117 -3.10 -3.16 -19.99
C TYR A 117 -4.38 -2.32 -20.09
N ARG A 118 -4.33 -1.24 -20.85
CA ARG A 118 -5.45 -0.29 -20.93
C ARG A 118 -6.75 -0.90 -21.48
N ASP A 119 -6.65 -1.98 -22.25
CA ASP A 119 -7.82 -2.64 -22.82
C ASP A 119 -8.38 -3.73 -21.92
N PHE A 120 -7.75 -3.95 -20.76
CA PHE A 120 -8.21 -4.97 -19.81
C PHE A 120 -9.28 -4.39 -18.90
N THR A 121 -10.26 -5.24 -18.54
CA THR A 121 -11.28 -4.86 -17.56
C THR A 121 -10.68 -4.88 -16.15
N ILE A 122 -11.39 -4.25 -15.20
CA ILE A 122 -10.99 -4.28 -13.79
C ILE A 122 -10.87 -5.72 -13.30
N ASP A 123 -11.84 -6.59 -13.66
CA ASP A 123 -11.78 -7.99 -13.25
C ASP A 123 -10.58 -8.73 -13.84
N GLN A 124 -10.23 -8.43 -15.09
CA GLN A 124 -9.05 -9.04 -15.71
C GLN A 124 -7.77 -8.61 -15.02
N ILE A 125 -7.62 -7.31 -14.71
CA ILE A 125 -6.45 -6.81 -13.99
C ILE A 125 -6.40 -7.41 -12.58
N SER A 126 -7.54 -7.52 -11.91
CA SER A 126 -7.60 -8.14 -10.59
C SER A 126 -7.12 -9.58 -10.60
N ARG A 127 -7.57 -10.37 -11.56
CA ARG A 127 -7.13 -11.76 -11.68
C ARG A 127 -5.66 -11.89 -12.02
N MET A 128 -5.14 -10.99 -12.84
CA MET A 128 -3.74 -11.00 -13.24
C MET A 128 -2.80 -10.61 -12.10
N THR A 129 -3.18 -9.62 -11.31
CA THR A 129 -2.33 -9.08 -10.24
C THR A 129 -2.55 -9.74 -8.89
N GLY A 130 -3.74 -10.32 -8.67
CA GLY A 130 -4.13 -10.81 -7.37
C GLY A 130 -4.66 -9.73 -6.43
N TYR A 131 -4.74 -8.47 -6.87
CA TYR A 131 -5.28 -7.40 -6.06
C TYR A 131 -6.79 -7.33 -6.21
N TYR A 132 -7.48 -6.85 -5.15
CA TYR A 132 -8.94 -6.83 -5.13
C TYR A 132 -9.51 -5.87 -6.16
N PRO A 133 -10.64 -6.20 -6.82
CA PRO A 133 -11.26 -5.32 -7.81
C PRO A 133 -11.52 -3.91 -7.29
N LYS A 134 -11.92 -3.79 -6.03
CA LYS A 134 -12.18 -2.49 -5.41
C LYS A 134 -10.94 -1.60 -5.36
N LEU A 135 -9.76 -2.20 -5.14
CA LEU A 135 -8.50 -1.46 -5.17
C LEU A 135 -8.13 -1.05 -6.58
N ILE A 136 -8.32 -1.94 -7.55
CA ILE A 136 -8.08 -1.61 -8.95
C ILE A 136 -8.99 -0.45 -9.37
N GLN A 137 -10.26 -0.50 -9.00
CA GLN A 137 -11.21 0.57 -9.26
C GLN A 137 -10.72 1.90 -8.68
N LEU A 138 -10.21 1.88 -7.48
CA LEU A 138 -9.68 3.07 -6.81
C LEU A 138 -8.51 3.67 -7.60
N ARG A 139 -7.69 2.83 -8.21
CA ARG A 139 -6.52 3.26 -9.00
C ARG A 139 -6.92 3.85 -10.35
N VAL A 140 -7.84 3.21 -11.06
CA VAL A 140 -8.21 3.61 -12.43
C VAL A 140 -9.50 4.40 -12.50
N GLY A 141 -10.31 4.29 -11.51
CA GLY A 141 -11.74 4.54 -11.56
C GLY A 141 -12.17 5.95 -11.41
N ASN A 142 -11.32 6.79 -11.49
CA ASN A 142 -11.86 8.13 -11.50
C ASN A 142 -11.60 8.89 -12.72
#